data_26f15556c29573fda2ad6059f24ec296
#
_entry.id   26f15556c29573fda2ad6059f24ec296
#
_cell.length_a   1.000
_cell.length_b   1.000
_cell.length_c   1.000
_cell.angle_alpha   90.00
_cell.angle_beta   90.00
_cell.angle_gamma   90.00
#
_symmetry.space_group_name_H-M   'P 1'
#
loop_
_entity.id
_entity.type
_entity.pdbx_description
1 polymer ?
#
loop_
_entity_poly.entity_id
_entity_poly.type
_entity_poly.pdbx_seq_one_letter_code
_entity_poly.pdbx_strand_id
1 'polypeptide(L)'
;MSLILSIETSSQKCSVALHDQGSLIAASQSEEEGAHAKKLTLLIEEVVKKAATKLSSLVGIAISIGPGSYTGLRIGLATAKGLCFGLDKPLIAVPTLKILAARHADSTEHQILIPVMDARRMEVYAAVYTNDLQEIEPANPLILDEMSFAAYQEKNALIFGHGAQKFMDSYPNPSFTFNLENPSPEAIHMGQLAYEAYLNKKFENIVTIEPDYLKEYMGQKSQKKYI
;
A
#
# COMPACT_ATOMS: atom_id res chain seq x y z
N MET A 1 18.05 -4.31 -17.79
CA MET A 1 17.23 -4.84 -16.67
C MET A 1 17.30 -3.87 -15.51
N SER A 2 16.15 -3.42 -15.02
CA SER A 2 16.05 -2.53 -13.85
C SER A 2 15.18 -3.21 -12.80
N LEU A 3 15.75 -4.22 -12.13
CA LEU A 3 15.03 -5.07 -11.18
C LEU A 3 14.77 -4.32 -9.87
N ILE A 4 13.50 -4.13 -9.52
CA ILE A 4 13.06 -3.51 -8.26
C ILE A 4 12.28 -4.54 -7.45
N LEU A 5 12.69 -4.75 -6.19
CA LEU A 5 11.97 -5.56 -5.22
C LEU A 5 10.93 -4.70 -4.51
N SER A 6 9.67 -5.07 -4.60
CA SER A 6 8.55 -4.38 -3.96
C SER A 6 8.05 -5.17 -2.75
N ILE A 7 7.87 -4.49 -1.62
CA ILE A 7 7.43 -5.07 -0.35
C ILE A 7 6.16 -4.34 0.10
N GLU A 8 5.10 -5.11 0.40
CA GLU A 8 3.85 -4.57 0.89
C GLU A 8 3.46 -5.27 2.21
N THR A 9 3.35 -4.47 3.28
CA THR A 9 3.09 -4.95 4.65
C THR A 9 2.10 -4.09 5.42
N SER A 10 1.37 -3.21 4.73
CA SER A 10 0.47 -2.23 5.37
C SER A 10 -0.88 -2.81 5.81
N SER A 11 -1.24 -4.01 5.36
CA SER A 11 -2.49 -4.71 5.69
C SER A 11 -2.21 -6.05 6.40
N GLN A 12 -3.22 -6.91 6.56
CA GLN A 12 -3.01 -8.29 7.03
C GLN A 12 -2.19 -9.12 6.03
N LYS A 13 -2.35 -8.85 4.75
CA LYS A 13 -1.61 -9.51 3.69
C LYS A 13 -0.16 -9.02 3.70
N CYS A 14 0.78 -9.96 3.70
CA CYS A 14 2.20 -9.70 3.49
C CYS A 14 2.56 -10.15 2.08
N SER A 15 2.99 -9.26 1.21
CA SER A 15 3.31 -9.59 -0.17
C SER A 15 4.63 -8.98 -0.63
N VAL A 16 5.30 -9.70 -1.53
CA VAL A 16 6.56 -9.32 -2.15
C VAL A 16 6.45 -9.57 -3.65
N ALA A 17 6.97 -8.66 -4.45
CA ALA A 17 7.02 -8.81 -5.90
C ALA A 17 8.37 -8.32 -6.45
N LEU A 18 8.81 -8.90 -7.54
CA LEU A 18 9.95 -8.43 -8.32
C LEU A 18 9.44 -7.93 -9.67
N HIS A 19 9.90 -6.75 -10.03
CA HIS A 19 9.55 -6.10 -11.29
C HIS A 19 10.81 -5.78 -12.11
N ASP A 20 10.72 -5.91 -13.42
CA ASP A 20 11.72 -5.37 -14.36
C ASP A 20 11.09 -4.24 -15.15
N GLN A 21 11.61 -3.02 -15.01
CA GLN A 21 11.08 -1.82 -15.67
C GLN A 21 9.55 -1.64 -15.46
N GLY A 22 9.09 -1.90 -14.24
CA GLY A 22 7.67 -1.83 -13.87
C GLY A 22 6.85 -3.09 -14.16
N SER A 23 7.31 -4.00 -15.02
CA SER A 23 6.61 -5.24 -15.36
C SER A 23 6.86 -6.34 -14.33
N LEU A 24 5.79 -7.04 -13.91
CA LEU A 24 5.87 -8.12 -12.92
C LEU A 24 6.66 -9.33 -13.47
N ILE A 25 7.66 -9.78 -12.72
CA ILE A 25 8.47 -10.99 -13.02
C ILE A 25 8.05 -12.15 -12.12
N ALA A 26 7.98 -11.92 -10.81
CA ALA A 26 7.61 -12.93 -9.83
C ALA A 26 6.96 -12.27 -8.61
N ALA A 27 6.08 -13.02 -7.93
CA ALA A 27 5.48 -12.60 -6.69
C ALA A 27 5.26 -13.76 -5.72
N SER A 28 5.17 -13.43 -4.44
CA SER A 28 4.76 -14.35 -3.38
C SER A 28 4.06 -13.57 -2.27
N GLN A 29 3.10 -14.22 -1.57
CA GLN A 29 2.32 -13.59 -0.52
C GLN A 29 1.89 -14.58 0.55
N SER A 30 1.50 -14.06 1.72
CA SER A 30 0.92 -14.81 2.81
C SER A 30 -0.12 -13.96 3.54
N GLU A 31 -1.23 -14.59 3.93
CA GLU A 31 -2.29 -14.00 4.76
C GLU A 31 -2.33 -14.62 6.17
N GLU A 32 -1.34 -15.45 6.50
CA GLU A 32 -1.25 -16.05 7.83
C GLU A 32 -1.04 -14.99 8.91
N GLU A 33 -1.66 -15.18 10.06
CA GLU A 33 -1.48 -14.29 11.20
C GLU A 33 0.00 -14.19 11.62
N GLY A 34 0.49 -12.95 11.71
CA GLY A 34 1.90 -12.68 12.02
C GLY A 34 2.87 -12.97 10.86
N ALA A 35 2.39 -13.12 9.62
CA ALA A 35 3.21 -13.38 8.44
C ALA A 35 4.33 -12.34 8.25
N HIS A 36 4.09 -11.08 8.56
CA HIS A 36 5.09 -10.02 8.41
C HIS A 36 6.39 -10.34 9.15
N ALA A 37 6.32 -10.74 10.42
CA ALA A 37 7.51 -11.06 11.21
C ALA A 37 8.10 -12.43 10.89
N LYS A 38 7.27 -13.40 10.50
CA LYS A 38 7.69 -14.80 10.33
C LYS A 38 8.10 -15.14 8.90
N LYS A 39 7.48 -14.51 7.91
CA LYS A 39 7.55 -14.95 6.50
C LYS A 39 8.11 -13.93 5.54
N LEU A 40 8.19 -12.63 5.88
CA LEU A 40 8.60 -11.60 4.92
C LEU A 40 9.95 -11.95 4.25
N THR A 41 10.96 -12.35 5.01
CA THR A 41 12.27 -12.72 4.46
C THR A 41 12.22 -14.00 3.62
N LEU A 42 11.36 -14.96 3.98
CA LEU A 42 11.14 -16.17 3.19
C LEU A 42 10.43 -15.86 1.88
N LEU A 43 9.45 -14.95 1.88
CA LEU A 43 8.77 -14.51 0.66
C LEU A 43 9.75 -13.78 -0.29
N ILE A 44 10.68 -12.99 0.27
CA ILE A 44 11.74 -12.33 -0.52
C ILE A 44 12.63 -13.38 -1.18
N GLU A 45 13.09 -14.38 -0.42
CA GLU A 45 13.92 -15.48 -0.95
C GLU A 45 13.18 -16.25 -2.05
N GLU A 46 11.90 -16.55 -1.82
CA GLU A 46 11.04 -17.27 -2.77
C GLU A 46 10.90 -16.48 -4.09
N VAL A 47 10.65 -15.18 -4.03
CA VAL A 47 10.49 -14.31 -5.21
C VAL A 47 11.79 -14.26 -6.02
N VAL A 48 12.93 -14.08 -5.34
CA VAL A 48 14.26 -14.07 -5.97
C VAL A 48 14.57 -15.40 -6.65
N LYS A 49 14.22 -16.53 -6.01
CA LYS A 49 14.37 -17.87 -6.56
C LYS A 49 13.45 -18.11 -7.77
N LYS A 50 12.15 -17.72 -7.67
CA LYS A 50 11.19 -17.82 -8.78
C LYS A 50 11.65 -17.04 -10.02
N ALA A 51 12.27 -15.88 -9.80
CA ALA A 51 12.81 -15.02 -10.86
C ALA A 51 14.17 -15.48 -11.39
N ALA A 52 14.74 -16.58 -10.87
CA ALA A 52 16.08 -17.07 -11.19
C ALA A 52 17.17 -15.98 -11.17
N THR A 53 17.10 -15.06 -10.18
CA THR A 53 17.99 -13.90 -10.03
C THR A 53 18.70 -13.89 -8.68
N LYS A 54 19.41 -12.82 -8.37
CA LYS A 54 20.11 -12.61 -7.09
C LYS A 54 19.75 -11.24 -6.52
N LEU A 55 19.76 -11.09 -5.19
CA LEU A 55 19.55 -9.80 -4.53
C LEU A 55 20.53 -8.71 -4.97
N SER A 56 21.78 -9.10 -5.29
CA SER A 56 22.81 -8.17 -5.81
C SER A 56 22.47 -7.57 -7.18
N SER A 57 21.55 -8.19 -7.94
CA SER A 57 21.11 -7.69 -9.26
C SER A 57 20.01 -6.63 -9.16
N LEU A 58 19.48 -6.38 -7.98
CA LEU A 58 18.48 -5.34 -7.76
C LEU A 58 19.08 -3.95 -7.99
N VAL A 59 18.29 -3.04 -8.55
CA VAL A 59 18.64 -1.61 -8.68
C VAL A 59 17.98 -0.74 -7.61
N GLY A 60 16.95 -1.24 -6.91
CA GLY A 60 16.26 -0.54 -5.84
C GLY A 60 15.31 -1.47 -5.07
N ILE A 61 14.89 -1.02 -3.90
CA ILE A 61 13.88 -1.66 -3.07
C ILE A 61 12.73 -0.67 -2.85
N ALA A 62 11.49 -1.09 -3.16
CA ALA A 62 10.28 -0.31 -2.93
C ALA A 62 9.53 -0.87 -1.72
N ILE A 63 8.95 0.01 -0.91
CA ILE A 63 8.20 -0.32 0.30
C ILE A 63 6.94 0.52 0.40
N SER A 64 5.82 -0.08 0.82
CA SER A 64 4.64 0.65 1.22
C SER A 64 4.92 1.45 2.48
N ILE A 65 4.66 2.78 2.44
CA ILE A 65 5.01 3.66 3.54
C ILE A 65 3.85 3.97 4.49
N GLY A 66 2.62 3.65 4.11
CA GLY A 66 1.40 3.96 4.86
C GLY A 66 0.36 4.74 4.02
N PRO A 67 -0.84 4.95 4.60
CA PRO A 67 -1.32 4.47 5.91
C PRO A 67 -1.50 2.94 5.98
N GLY A 68 -1.60 2.39 7.20
CA GLY A 68 -1.84 0.95 7.38
C GLY A 68 -1.50 0.41 8.75
N SER A 69 -1.27 -0.90 8.83
CA SER A 69 -0.89 -1.61 10.06
C SER A 69 0.39 -1.05 10.65
N TYR A 70 0.31 -0.51 11.87
CA TYR A 70 1.43 0.04 12.60
C TYR A 70 2.63 -0.93 12.72
N THR A 71 2.35 -2.18 13.08
CA THR A 71 3.37 -3.22 13.21
C THR A 71 3.88 -3.66 11.84
N GLY A 72 2.98 -3.87 10.89
CA GLY A 72 3.32 -4.31 9.53
C GLY A 72 4.24 -3.32 8.83
N LEU A 73 3.89 -2.04 8.83
CA LEU A 73 4.70 -0.97 8.22
C LEU A 73 6.12 -0.90 8.83
N ARG A 74 6.25 -1.05 10.15
CA ARG A 74 7.57 -1.06 10.81
C ARG A 74 8.42 -2.25 10.43
N ILE A 75 7.83 -3.44 10.39
CA ILE A 75 8.55 -4.66 9.99
C ILE A 75 9.01 -4.54 8.54
N GLY A 76 8.10 -4.15 7.64
CA GLY A 76 8.42 -3.96 6.22
C GLY A 76 9.52 -2.93 6.00
N LEU A 77 9.38 -1.75 6.61
CA LEU A 77 10.35 -0.67 6.47
C LEU A 77 11.72 -1.05 7.06
N ALA A 78 11.76 -1.71 8.23
CA ALA A 78 13.02 -2.18 8.81
C ALA A 78 13.72 -3.20 7.91
N THR A 79 12.97 -4.13 7.31
CA THR A 79 13.49 -5.11 6.36
C THR A 79 14.02 -4.42 5.09
N ALA A 80 13.24 -3.48 4.52
CA ALA A 80 13.65 -2.73 3.33
C ALA A 80 14.92 -1.90 3.59
N LYS A 81 15.01 -1.20 4.74
CA LYS A 81 16.22 -0.47 5.16
C LYS A 81 17.43 -1.38 5.27
N GLY A 82 17.28 -2.55 5.91
CA GLY A 82 18.35 -3.54 6.03
C GLY A 82 18.87 -4.04 4.68
N LEU A 83 17.95 -4.32 3.74
CA LEU A 83 18.32 -4.71 2.38
C LEU A 83 19.01 -3.56 1.63
N CYS A 84 18.49 -2.34 1.69
CA CYS A 84 19.09 -1.18 1.06
C CYS A 84 20.52 -0.93 1.56
N PHE A 85 20.71 -1.00 2.88
CA PHE A 85 22.02 -0.84 3.52
C PHE A 85 23.00 -1.95 3.11
N GLY A 86 22.56 -3.22 3.20
CA GLY A 86 23.43 -4.38 2.91
C GLY A 86 23.79 -4.53 1.44
N LEU A 87 22.94 -4.04 0.52
CA LEU A 87 23.13 -4.16 -0.92
C LEU A 87 23.63 -2.86 -1.58
N ASP A 88 23.75 -1.77 -0.82
CA ASP A 88 24.04 -0.42 -1.35
C ASP A 88 23.05 -0.03 -2.46
N LYS A 89 21.74 -0.11 -2.16
CA LYS A 89 20.66 0.19 -3.11
C LYS A 89 19.70 1.26 -2.53
N PRO A 90 19.13 2.10 -3.42
CA PRO A 90 18.18 3.12 -3.00
C PRO A 90 16.87 2.51 -2.49
N LEU A 91 16.25 3.19 -1.51
CA LEU A 91 14.92 2.93 -1.00
C LEU A 91 13.91 3.82 -1.71
N ILE A 92 12.79 3.24 -2.11
CA ILE A 92 11.66 3.93 -2.77
C ILE A 92 10.44 3.76 -1.88
N ALA A 93 9.86 4.86 -1.41
CA ALA A 93 8.60 4.85 -0.68
C ALA A 93 7.41 4.96 -1.63
N VAL A 94 6.40 4.11 -1.44
CA VAL A 94 5.16 4.14 -2.22
C VAL A 94 3.98 4.27 -1.27
N PRO A 95 3.12 5.31 -1.41
CA PRO A 95 1.95 5.48 -0.56
C PRO A 95 0.97 4.31 -0.73
N THR A 96 0.49 3.75 0.39
CA THR A 96 -0.36 2.55 0.38
C THR A 96 -1.67 2.75 -0.40
N LEU A 97 -2.33 3.90 -0.24
CA LEU A 97 -3.56 4.20 -0.99
C LEU A 97 -3.31 4.31 -2.49
N LYS A 98 -2.12 4.78 -2.90
CA LYS A 98 -1.74 4.79 -4.32
C LYS A 98 -1.48 3.39 -4.87
N ILE A 99 -0.94 2.47 -4.06
CA ILE A 99 -0.81 1.05 -4.43
C ILE A 99 -2.19 0.43 -4.67
N LEU A 100 -3.16 0.71 -3.80
CA LEU A 100 -4.55 0.29 -4.00
C LEU A 100 -5.14 0.86 -5.28
N ALA A 101 -4.92 2.16 -5.56
CA ALA A 101 -5.43 2.82 -6.76
C ALA A 101 -4.80 2.24 -8.05
N ALA A 102 -3.52 1.88 -8.02
CA ALA A 102 -2.81 1.32 -9.17
C ALA A 102 -3.43 0.02 -9.71
N ARG A 103 -4.19 -0.71 -8.89
CA ARG A 103 -4.96 -1.88 -9.33
C ARG A 103 -6.06 -1.53 -10.34
N HIS A 104 -6.62 -0.33 -10.25
CA HIS A 104 -7.73 0.15 -11.06
C HIS A 104 -7.32 1.24 -12.05
N ALA A 105 -6.01 1.51 -12.14
CA ALA A 105 -5.47 2.50 -13.08
C ALA A 105 -5.77 2.12 -14.53
N ASP A 106 -5.81 3.14 -15.39
CA ASP A 106 -6.04 3.04 -16.83
C ASP A 106 -7.40 2.38 -17.21
N SER A 107 -8.31 2.23 -16.24
CA SER A 107 -9.67 1.80 -16.50
C SER A 107 -10.44 2.89 -17.26
N THR A 108 -11.04 2.55 -18.38
CA THR A 108 -11.94 3.46 -19.11
C THR A 108 -13.32 3.58 -18.45
N GLU A 109 -13.62 2.73 -17.48
CA GLU A 109 -14.93 2.66 -16.81
C GLU A 109 -15.08 3.75 -15.73
N HIS A 110 -13.99 4.15 -15.06
CA HIS A 110 -14.02 5.11 -13.98
C HIS A 110 -13.02 6.24 -14.18
N GLN A 111 -13.44 7.48 -13.90
CA GLN A 111 -12.59 8.66 -14.01
C GLN A 111 -11.89 8.98 -12.71
N ILE A 112 -12.51 8.63 -11.59
CA ILE A 112 -12.03 8.91 -10.23
C ILE A 112 -11.89 7.60 -9.45
N LEU A 113 -10.74 7.44 -8.80
CA LEU A 113 -10.40 6.32 -7.96
C LEU A 113 -10.29 6.78 -6.51
N ILE A 114 -11.11 6.20 -5.63
CA ILE A 114 -11.17 6.54 -4.19
C ILE A 114 -10.81 5.31 -3.36
N PRO A 115 -9.53 5.01 -3.16
CA PRO A 115 -9.09 3.98 -2.25
C PRO A 115 -9.39 4.38 -0.81
N VAL A 116 -10.01 3.47 -0.04
CA VAL A 116 -10.34 3.69 1.36
C VAL A 116 -9.86 2.52 2.23
N MET A 117 -9.11 2.80 3.29
CA MET A 117 -8.67 1.82 4.27
C MET A 117 -9.36 2.04 5.61
N ASP A 118 -9.74 0.97 6.29
CA ASP A 118 -10.40 1.06 7.59
C ASP A 118 -9.46 1.67 8.66
N ALA A 119 -9.87 2.78 9.26
CA ALA A 119 -9.19 3.46 10.36
C ALA A 119 -9.88 3.25 11.72
N ARG A 120 -10.73 2.20 11.83
CA ARG A 120 -11.59 1.86 12.97
C ARG A 120 -12.76 2.82 13.15
N ARG A 121 -13.77 2.39 13.94
CA ARG A 121 -15.03 3.15 14.15
C ARG A 121 -15.61 3.58 12.79
N MET A 122 -16.21 4.77 12.72
CA MET A 122 -16.76 5.38 11.50
C MET A 122 -15.72 6.21 10.75
N GLU A 123 -14.47 5.76 10.69
CA GLU A 123 -13.39 6.49 10.05
C GLU A 123 -12.61 5.61 9.09
N VAL A 124 -12.15 6.22 8.01
CA VAL A 124 -11.28 5.60 6.99
C VAL A 124 -10.07 6.50 6.74
N TYR A 125 -8.99 5.92 6.26
CA TYR A 125 -7.97 6.65 5.51
C TYR A 125 -8.40 6.66 4.06
N ALA A 126 -8.46 7.82 3.45
CA ALA A 126 -8.89 8.00 2.07
C ALA A 126 -7.96 8.93 1.31
N ALA A 127 -7.86 8.70 0.01
CA ALA A 127 -7.25 9.61 -0.95
C ALA A 127 -8.10 9.61 -2.22
N VAL A 128 -7.90 10.60 -3.09
CA VAL A 128 -8.61 10.67 -4.36
C VAL A 128 -7.60 10.83 -5.49
N TYR A 129 -7.72 9.96 -6.49
CA TYR A 129 -6.86 9.98 -7.68
C TYR A 129 -7.71 10.03 -8.95
N THR A 130 -7.13 10.54 -10.02
CA THR A 130 -7.62 10.29 -11.38
C THR A 130 -7.31 8.84 -11.77
N ASN A 131 -7.90 8.34 -12.86
CA ASN A 131 -7.62 6.99 -13.37
C ASN A 131 -6.17 6.79 -13.85
N ASP A 132 -5.45 7.86 -14.17
CA ASP A 132 -4.01 7.86 -14.47
C ASP A 132 -3.12 8.13 -13.25
N LEU A 133 -3.68 7.95 -12.03
CA LEU A 133 -3.00 8.06 -10.73
C LEU A 133 -2.43 9.44 -10.39
N GLN A 134 -2.94 10.54 -10.98
CA GLN A 134 -2.68 11.87 -10.47
C GLN A 134 -3.46 12.10 -9.18
N GLU A 135 -2.78 12.59 -8.15
CA GLU A 135 -3.40 12.85 -6.86
C GLU A 135 -4.27 14.12 -6.92
N ILE A 136 -5.56 13.98 -6.58
CA ILE A 136 -6.51 15.08 -6.45
C ILE A 136 -6.61 15.51 -4.99
N GLU A 137 -6.78 14.53 -4.09
CA GLU A 137 -6.77 14.75 -2.64
C GLU A 137 -5.76 13.79 -1.99
N PRO A 138 -4.83 14.32 -1.18
CA PRO A 138 -3.83 13.50 -0.50
C PRO A 138 -4.47 12.60 0.56
N ALA A 139 -3.74 11.57 0.96
CA ALA A 139 -4.16 10.63 2.00
C ALA A 139 -4.45 11.35 3.32
N ASN A 140 -5.69 11.22 3.82
CA ASN A 140 -6.13 11.81 5.09
C ASN A 140 -7.07 10.87 5.85
N PRO A 141 -7.12 10.96 7.20
CA PRO A 141 -8.18 10.34 7.96
C PRO A 141 -9.50 11.11 7.73
N LEU A 142 -10.57 10.37 7.43
CA LEU A 142 -11.90 10.89 7.16
C LEU A 142 -12.93 10.20 8.05
N ILE A 143 -13.70 10.96 8.83
CA ILE A 143 -14.89 10.45 9.49
C ILE A 143 -15.99 10.39 8.44
N LEU A 144 -16.53 9.19 8.21
CA LEU A 144 -17.57 8.97 7.20
C LEU A 144 -18.90 9.61 7.62
N ASP A 145 -19.53 10.29 6.68
CA ASP A 145 -20.86 10.85 6.75
C ASP A 145 -21.57 10.82 5.39
N GLU A 146 -22.80 11.35 5.32
CA GLU A 146 -23.60 11.40 4.09
C GLU A 146 -22.98 12.29 3.00
N MET A 147 -22.13 13.24 3.37
CA MET A 147 -21.48 14.18 2.46
C MET A 147 -20.09 13.70 2.00
N SER A 148 -19.63 12.59 2.57
CA SER A 148 -18.33 12.02 2.20
C SER A 148 -18.24 11.76 0.71
N PHE A 149 -17.22 12.33 0.07
CA PHE A 149 -16.97 12.29 -1.37
C PHE A 149 -18.06 12.90 -2.27
N ALA A 150 -18.94 13.76 -1.73
CA ALA A 150 -20.04 14.40 -2.49
C ALA A 150 -19.56 15.13 -3.75
N ALA A 151 -18.37 15.71 -3.74
CA ALA A 151 -17.76 16.39 -4.89
C ALA A 151 -17.47 15.46 -6.10
N TYR A 152 -17.57 14.15 -5.92
CA TYR A 152 -17.24 13.14 -6.92
C TYR A 152 -18.44 12.32 -7.38
N GLN A 153 -19.66 12.59 -6.90
CA GLN A 153 -20.88 11.84 -7.23
C GLN A 153 -21.22 11.82 -8.73
N GLU A 154 -20.92 12.91 -9.45
CA GLU A 154 -21.19 13.02 -10.89
C GLU A 154 -19.98 12.64 -11.76
N LYS A 155 -18.89 12.15 -11.18
CA LYS A 155 -17.61 11.94 -11.86
C LYS A 155 -17.27 10.48 -12.11
N ASN A 156 -18.29 9.59 -12.11
CA ASN A 156 -18.07 8.15 -12.27
C ASN A 156 -16.94 7.62 -11.37
N ALA A 157 -17.10 7.80 -10.05
CA ALA A 157 -16.11 7.45 -9.06
C ALA A 157 -16.24 5.98 -8.61
N LEU A 158 -15.10 5.30 -8.48
CA LEU A 158 -14.96 3.97 -7.91
C LEU A 158 -14.41 4.05 -6.50
N ILE A 159 -15.15 3.48 -5.52
CA ILE A 159 -14.73 3.38 -4.12
C ILE A 159 -14.36 1.93 -3.82
N PHE A 160 -13.19 1.69 -3.25
CA PHE A 160 -12.66 0.33 -3.03
C PHE A 160 -11.67 0.29 -1.86
N GLY A 161 -11.33 -0.93 -1.40
CA GLY A 161 -10.46 -1.17 -0.26
C GLY A 161 -11.23 -1.57 1.00
N HIS A 162 -10.53 -1.85 2.10
CA HIS A 162 -11.13 -2.38 3.35
C HIS A 162 -12.15 -1.46 4.02
N GLY A 163 -12.14 -0.16 3.72
CA GLY A 163 -13.11 0.79 4.24
C GLY A 163 -14.39 0.90 3.39
N ALA A 164 -14.40 0.37 2.17
CA ALA A 164 -15.49 0.56 1.21
C ALA A 164 -16.81 -0.08 1.67
N GLN A 165 -16.75 -1.32 2.22
CA GLN A 165 -17.93 -2.00 2.75
C GLN A 165 -18.62 -1.18 3.84
N LYS A 166 -17.82 -0.67 4.80
CA LYS A 166 -18.33 0.17 5.89
C LYS A 166 -19.03 1.42 5.38
N PHE A 167 -18.47 2.07 4.37
CA PHE A 167 -19.08 3.26 3.78
C PHE A 167 -20.38 2.92 3.06
N MET A 168 -20.38 1.89 2.23
CA MET A 168 -21.57 1.42 1.50
C MET A 168 -22.73 1.05 2.45
N ASP A 169 -22.44 0.36 3.56
CA ASP A 169 -23.48 -0.09 4.51
C ASP A 169 -24.06 1.07 5.34
N SER A 170 -23.22 2.07 5.68
CA SER A 170 -23.64 3.17 6.55
C SER A 170 -24.26 4.35 5.79
N TYR A 171 -23.79 4.58 4.58
CA TYR A 171 -24.21 5.70 3.73
C TYR A 171 -24.37 5.25 2.28
N PRO A 172 -25.38 4.41 1.98
CA PRO A 172 -25.63 3.90 0.64
C PRO A 172 -25.92 5.05 -0.32
N ASN A 173 -25.12 5.16 -1.36
CA ASN A 173 -25.28 6.21 -2.37
C ASN A 173 -25.14 5.60 -3.78
N PRO A 174 -26.21 5.55 -4.60
CA PRO A 174 -26.21 4.95 -5.91
C PRO A 174 -25.33 5.68 -6.95
N SER A 175 -24.85 6.89 -6.63
CA SER A 175 -23.96 7.63 -7.52
C SER A 175 -22.52 7.10 -7.51
N PHE A 176 -22.17 6.23 -6.55
CA PHE A 176 -20.85 5.63 -6.47
C PHE A 176 -20.87 4.16 -6.91
N THR A 177 -19.83 3.77 -7.62
CA THR A 177 -19.54 2.35 -7.83
C THR A 177 -18.64 1.84 -6.71
N PHE A 178 -18.96 0.67 -6.14
CA PHE A 178 -18.15 0.03 -5.11
C PHE A 178 -17.51 -1.25 -5.64
N ASN A 179 -16.21 -1.42 -5.44
CA ASN A 179 -15.53 -2.69 -5.63
C ASN A 179 -15.06 -3.22 -4.26
N LEU A 180 -15.66 -4.33 -3.84
CA LEU A 180 -15.40 -4.98 -2.54
C LEU A 180 -14.48 -6.20 -2.67
N GLU A 181 -14.07 -6.55 -3.89
CA GLU A 181 -13.19 -7.67 -4.15
C GLU A 181 -11.73 -7.31 -3.85
N ASN A 182 -11.01 -8.25 -3.21
CA ASN A 182 -9.59 -8.13 -2.92
C ASN A 182 -9.20 -6.73 -2.36
N PRO A 183 -9.71 -6.34 -1.19
CA PRO A 183 -9.58 -4.98 -0.69
C PRO A 183 -8.18 -4.63 -0.19
N SER A 184 -7.23 -5.57 -0.20
CA SER A 184 -5.87 -5.38 0.31
C SER A 184 -4.93 -4.77 -0.74
N PRO A 185 -4.02 -3.87 -0.34
CA PRO A 185 -2.89 -3.50 -1.17
C PRO A 185 -1.96 -4.71 -1.37
N GLU A 186 -1.35 -4.79 -2.56
CA GLU A 186 -0.46 -5.90 -2.92
C GLU A 186 0.79 -5.41 -3.64
N ALA A 187 1.93 -6.05 -3.37
CA ALA A 187 3.21 -5.68 -3.96
C ALA A 187 3.23 -5.75 -5.51
N ILE A 188 2.37 -6.58 -6.11
CA ILE A 188 2.25 -6.71 -7.56
C ILE A 188 1.83 -5.41 -8.25
N HIS A 189 1.10 -4.53 -7.55
CA HIS A 189 0.64 -3.24 -8.08
C HIS A 189 1.64 -2.09 -7.88
N MET A 190 2.80 -2.36 -7.27
CA MET A 190 3.83 -1.34 -7.02
C MET A 190 4.77 -1.12 -8.23
N GLY A 191 4.78 -2.03 -9.21
CA GLY A 191 5.81 -2.08 -10.24
C GLY A 191 6.03 -0.76 -10.96
N GLN A 192 5.00 -0.22 -11.60
CA GLN A 192 5.07 1.00 -12.37
C GLN A 192 5.37 2.22 -11.48
N LEU A 193 4.72 2.29 -10.31
CA LEU A 193 4.95 3.37 -9.34
C LEU A 193 6.41 3.42 -8.88
N ALA A 194 6.97 2.25 -8.54
CA ALA A 194 8.35 2.14 -8.09
C ALA A 194 9.35 2.44 -9.23
N TYR A 195 9.05 1.99 -10.44
CA TYR A 195 9.93 2.23 -11.59
C TYR A 195 9.96 3.70 -11.99
N GLU A 196 8.82 4.38 -12.02
CA GLU A 196 8.73 5.84 -12.26
C GLU A 196 9.49 6.62 -11.18
N ALA A 197 9.32 6.26 -9.90
CA ALA A 197 10.07 6.87 -8.81
C ALA A 197 11.58 6.64 -8.96
N TYR A 198 12.00 5.46 -9.38
CA TYR A 198 13.39 5.13 -9.65
C TYR A 198 13.99 5.99 -10.78
N LEU A 199 13.28 6.10 -11.91
CA LEU A 199 13.70 6.93 -13.04
C LEU A 199 13.85 8.42 -12.68
N ASN A 200 12.93 8.90 -11.83
CA ASN A 200 12.94 10.28 -11.33
C ASN A 200 13.86 10.48 -10.11
N LYS A 201 14.62 9.46 -9.71
CA LYS A 201 15.54 9.48 -8.55
C LYS A 201 14.85 9.93 -7.25
N LYS A 202 13.58 9.62 -7.08
CA LYS A 202 12.81 9.85 -5.85
C LYS A 202 13.18 8.78 -4.82
N PHE A 203 14.31 8.96 -4.16
CA PHE A 203 14.86 8.03 -3.19
C PHE A 203 14.76 8.60 -1.80
N GLU A 204 14.51 7.72 -0.84
CA GLU A 204 14.38 8.07 0.56
C GLU A 204 15.70 7.93 1.32
N ASN A 205 15.89 8.77 2.31
CA ASN A 205 17.00 8.61 3.23
C ASN A 205 16.70 7.45 4.22
N ILE A 206 17.42 6.35 4.09
CA ILE A 206 17.21 5.15 4.91
C ILE A 206 17.40 5.37 6.42
N VAL A 207 18.10 6.44 6.83
CA VAL A 207 18.31 6.76 8.25
C VAL A 207 17.07 7.44 8.84
N THR A 208 16.52 8.42 8.12
CA THR A 208 15.47 9.30 8.66
C THR A 208 14.05 8.91 8.29
N ILE A 209 13.85 8.12 7.20
CA ILE A 209 12.49 7.74 6.79
C ILE A 209 11.76 6.96 7.90
N GLU A 210 10.51 7.33 8.13
CA GLU A 210 9.57 6.66 9.03
C GLU A 210 8.28 6.34 8.27
N PRO A 211 7.45 5.39 8.76
CA PRO A 211 6.13 5.17 8.18
C PRO A 211 5.27 6.43 8.29
N ASP A 212 4.44 6.65 7.28
CA ASP A 212 3.47 7.75 7.27
C ASP A 212 2.28 7.42 8.21
N TYR A 213 2.39 7.91 9.44
CA TYR A 213 1.36 7.77 10.45
C TYR A 213 0.41 8.95 10.36
N LEU A 214 -0.66 8.84 9.57
CA LEU A 214 -1.68 9.89 9.46
C LEU A 214 -2.43 10.17 10.78
N LYS A 215 -2.22 9.32 11.79
CA LYS A 215 -2.74 9.46 13.16
C LYS A 215 -1.68 9.08 14.19
N GLU A 216 -1.68 9.80 15.31
CA GLU A 216 -0.91 9.38 16.46
C GLU A 216 -1.40 8.01 16.99
N TYR A 217 -0.48 7.16 17.39
CA TYR A 217 -0.79 5.86 17.95
C TYR A 217 -1.44 6.01 19.32
N MET A 218 -2.76 5.88 19.39
CA MET A 218 -3.51 5.79 20.63
C MET A 218 -3.44 4.35 21.16
N GLY A 219 -2.39 4.03 21.91
CA GLY A 219 -2.24 2.71 22.54
C GLY A 219 -3.43 2.39 23.44
N GLN A 220 -3.96 1.16 23.36
CA GLN A 220 -4.92 0.68 24.36
C GLN A 220 -4.22 0.61 25.72
N LYS A 221 -4.69 1.38 26.69
CA LYS A 221 -4.28 1.19 28.09
C LYS A 221 -4.67 -0.24 28.50
N SER A 222 -3.66 -1.04 28.85
CA SER A 222 -3.89 -2.38 29.37
C SER A 222 -4.79 -2.30 30.60
N GLN A 223 -5.96 -2.94 30.54
CA GLN A 223 -6.85 -3.09 31.72
C GLN A 223 -6.42 -4.23 32.64
N LYS A 224 -5.21 -4.75 32.52
CA LYS A 224 -4.72 -5.74 33.49
C LYS A 224 -4.52 -5.06 34.84
N LYS A 225 -5.50 -5.21 35.72
CA LYS A 225 -5.30 -5.08 37.17
C LYS A 225 -4.35 -6.19 37.59
N TYR A 226 -3.15 -5.81 38.00
CA TYR A 226 -2.29 -6.73 38.75
C TYR A 226 -2.96 -6.93 40.12
N ILE A 227 -3.37 -8.16 40.41
CA ILE A 227 -3.79 -8.61 41.74
C ILE A 227 -2.53 -8.99 42.51
#